data_3e67ab9f907420ec963077be7a11645e
#
_entry.id   3e67ab9f907420ec963077be7a11645e
#
_cell.length_a   1.000
_cell.length_b   1.000
_cell.length_c   1.000
_cell.angle_alpha   90.00
_cell.angle_beta   90.00
_cell.angle_gamma   90.00
#
_symmetry.space_group_name_H-M   'P 1'
#
loop_
_entity.id
_entity.type
_entity.pdbx_description
1 polymer ?
#
loop_
_entity_poly.entity_id
_entity_poly.type
_entity_poly.pdbx_seq_one_letter_code
_entity_poly.pdbx_strand_id
1 'polypeptide(L)'
;MKTQLIFLFTFLFFFAQAQLQENTWYKVSKITDGDTFYVMTKYSEKFKIRLIGIDAPESYNVGKKFRKEYFGKEAKVFATNLLKNKKVKLTFDVQKTDRYGRILAYAYLENGVFLNQYLVENGFAVVATFPPNVKFVEVFTKAEKSARNKKLGLWK
;
A
#
# COMPACT_ATOMS: atom_id res chain seq x y z
N MET A 1 -32.28 -5.52 -59.36
CA MET A 1 -31.18 -5.05 -58.48
C MET A 1 -31.49 -5.49 -57.07
N LYS A 2 -30.74 -6.47 -56.52
CA LYS A 2 -30.92 -6.96 -55.14
C LYS A 2 -29.88 -6.24 -54.29
N THR A 3 -30.33 -5.35 -53.41
CA THR A 3 -29.49 -4.62 -52.43
C THR A 3 -29.24 -5.59 -51.27
N GLN A 4 -27.98 -6.07 -51.10
CA GLN A 4 -27.57 -6.83 -49.93
C GLN A 4 -27.23 -5.82 -48.82
N LEU A 5 -28.00 -5.86 -47.73
CA LEU A 5 -27.77 -5.11 -46.51
C LEU A 5 -26.70 -5.85 -45.68
N ILE A 6 -25.46 -5.34 -45.67
CA ILE A 6 -24.38 -5.89 -44.86
C ILE A 6 -24.55 -5.34 -43.42
N PHE A 7 -24.99 -6.19 -42.50
CA PHE A 7 -25.00 -5.89 -41.05
C PHE A 7 -23.60 -6.02 -40.51
N LEU A 8 -22.95 -4.89 -40.29
CA LEU A 8 -21.65 -4.82 -39.61
C LEU A 8 -21.87 -4.96 -38.08
N PHE A 9 -21.69 -6.19 -37.58
CA PHE A 9 -21.78 -6.47 -36.13
C PHE A 9 -20.49 -6.02 -35.46
N THR A 10 -20.42 -4.80 -34.95
CA THR A 10 -19.30 -4.32 -34.14
C THR A 10 -19.34 -4.98 -32.76
N PHE A 11 -18.50 -5.98 -32.57
CA PHE A 11 -18.30 -6.66 -31.30
C PHE A 11 -17.45 -5.74 -30.39
N LEU A 12 -18.12 -4.97 -29.52
CA LEU A 12 -17.46 -4.18 -28.47
C LEU A 12 -16.89 -5.14 -27.43
N PHE A 13 -15.60 -5.45 -27.53
CA PHE A 13 -14.85 -6.11 -26.45
C PHE A 13 -14.74 -5.17 -25.27
N PHE A 14 -15.60 -5.33 -24.28
CA PHE A 14 -15.39 -4.75 -22.96
C PHE A 14 -14.23 -5.50 -22.29
N PHE A 15 -13.03 -4.95 -22.33
CA PHE A 15 -11.95 -5.39 -21.46
C PHE A 15 -12.31 -4.96 -20.03
N ALA A 16 -12.85 -5.87 -19.25
CA ALA A 16 -12.99 -5.69 -17.80
C ALA A 16 -11.58 -5.61 -17.20
N GLN A 17 -11.08 -4.39 -17.01
CA GLN A 17 -9.81 -4.18 -16.32
C GLN A 17 -9.98 -4.65 -14.88
N ALA A 18 -9.15 -5.60 -14.43
CA ALA A 18 -9.20 -6.06 -13.07
C ALA A 18 -8.92 -4.89 -12.12
N GLN A 19 -9.82 -4.70 -11.19
CA GLN A 19 -9.74 -3.66 -10.18
C GLN A 19 -9.79 -4.30 -8.80
N LEU A 20 -8.92 -3.82 -7.87
CA LEU A 20 -8.99 -4.25 -6.48
C LEU A 20 -10.30 -3.77 -5.84
N GLN A 21 -10.96 -4.68 -5.14
CA GLN A 21 -12.20 -4.40 -4.43
C GLN A 21 -11.93 -4.03 -2.98
N GLU A 22 -12.69 -3.09 -2.47
CA GLU A 22 -12.65 -2.69 -1.06
C GLU A 22 -13.10 -3.83 -0.14
N ASN A 23 -12.54 -3.86 1.07
CA ASN A 23 -12.84 -4.87 2.10
C ASN A 23 -12.60 -6.33 1.67
N THR A 24 -11.75 -6.55 0.66
CA THR A 24 -11.41 -7.87 0.13
C THR A 24 -10.02 -8.29 0.59
N TRP A 25 -9.85 -9.60 0.86
CA TRP A 25 -8.58 -10.21 1.24
C TRP A 25 -7.73 -10.56 0.02
N TYR A 26 -6.50 -10.06 -0.02
CA TYR A 26 -5.53 -10.33 -1.08
C TYR A 26 -4.27 -10.97 -0.51
N LYS A 27 -3.72 -11.97 -1.21
CA LYS A 27 -2.43 -12.58 -0.85
C LYS A 27 -1.30 -11.62 -1.13
N VAL A 28 -0.42 -11.40 -0.14
CA VAL A 28 0.83 -10.65 -0.36
C VAL A 28 1.79 -11.51 -1.15
N SER A 29 2.31 -10.99 -2.26
CA SER A 29 3.19 -11.71 -3.19
C SER A 29 4.65 -11.27 -3.12
N LYS A 30 4.91 -9.98 -2.80
CA LYS A 30 6.26 -9.42 -2.70
C LYS A 30 6.25 -8.20 -1.80
N ILE A 31 7.25 -8.04 -0.94
CA ILE A 31 7.48 -6.82 -0.16
C ILE A 31 8.63 -6.05 -0.80
N THR A 32 8.41 -4.76 -1.10
CA THR A 32 9.41 -3.87 -1.70
C THR A 32 10.15 -3.10 -0.62
N ASP A 33 9.39 -2.39 0.23
CA ASP A 33 9.87 -1.54 1.32
C ASP A 33 8.96 -1.66 2.54
N GLY A 34 9.22 -0.90 3.59
CA GLY A 34 8.43 -0.92 4.82
C GLY A 34 6.94 -0.57 4.62
N ASP A 35 6.62 0.21 3.58
CA ASP A 35 5.27 0.71 3.29
C ASP A 35 4.77 0.37 1.88
N THR A 36 5.53 -0.41 1.13
CA THR A 36 5.21 -0.76 -0.26
C THR A 36 5.35 -2.26 -0.50
N PHE A 37 4.29 -2.89 -0.99
CA PHE A 37 4.26 -4.31 -1.30
C PHE A 37 3.34 -4.62 -2.48
N TYR A 38 3.37 -5.85 -2.97
CA TYR A 38 2.48 -6.33 -4.01
C TYR A 38 1.46 -7.30 -3.43
N VAL A 39 0.22 -7.15 -3.88
CA VAL A 39 -0.83 -8.15 -3.68
C VAL A 39 -1.15 -8.85 -4.99
N MET A 40 -1.76 -10.03 -4.88
CA MET A 40 -2.17 -10.85 -6.00
C MET A 40 -3.65 -11.17 -5.91
N THR A 41 -4.37 -10.99 -7.02
CA THR A 41 -5.77 -11.41 -7.17
C THR A 41 -5.88 -12.92 -7.38
N LYS A 42 -7.11 -13.45 -7.33
CA LYS A 42 -7.41 -14.86 -7.69
C LYS A 42 -7.06 -15.21 -9.14
N TYR A 43 -6.93 -14.21 -10.01
CA TYR A 43 -6.53 -14.38 -11.41
C TYR A 43 -5.03 -14.21 -11.65
N SER A 44 -4.22 -14.21 -10.56
CA SER A 44 -2.76 -14.05 -10.59
C SER A 44 -2.27 -12.66 -11.06
N GLU A 45 -3.14 -11.67 -11.13
CA GLU A 45 -2.76 -10.29 -11.43
C GLU A 45 -2.12 -9.65 -10.19
N LYS A 46 -1.07 -8.88 -10.40
CA LYS A 46 -0.29 -8.25 -9.33
C LYS A 46 -0.49 -6.75 -9.31
N PHE A 47 -0.81 -6.22 -8.15
CA PHE A 47 -0.97 -4.79 -7.90
C PHE A 47 0.03 -4.31 -6.86
N LYS A 48 0.69 -3.19 -7.15
CA LYS A 48 1.62 -2.55 -6.23
C LYS A 48 0.85 -1.63 -5.30
N ILE A 49 0.93 -1.91 -4.00
CA ILE A 49 0.25 -1.16 -2.94
C ILE A 49 1.23 -0.20 -2.28
N ARG A 50 0.82 1.03 -2.06
CA ARG A 50 1.49 2.02 -1.22
C ARG A 50 0.56 2.38 -0.06
N LEU A 51 1.04 2.20 1.15
CA LEU A 51 0.27 2.52 2.35
C LEU A 51 0.04 4.03 2.48
N ILE A 52 -1.22 4.43 2.71
CA ILE A 52 -1.65 5.82 2.85
C ILE A 52 -1.23 6.38 4.22
N GLY A 53 -0.84 7.66 4.25
CA GLY A 53 -0.66 8.45 5.46
C GLY A 53 0.63 8.19 6.23
N ILE A 54 1.49 7.31 5.72
CA ILE A 54 2.77 6.96 6.33
C ILE A 54 3.90 6.92 5.29
N ASP A 55 5.14 7.05 5.77
CA ASP A 55 6.37 6.94 4.96
C ASP A 55 7.41 6.13 5.73
N ALA A 56 7.78 4.98 5.20
CA ALA A 56 8.86 4.16 5.75
C ALA A 56 10.20 4.58 5.09
N PRO A 57 11.33 4.47 5.80
CA PRO A 57 12.63 4.69 5.21
C PRO A 57 12.87 3.74 4.04
N GLU A 58 13.49 4.26 2.98
CA GLU A 58 13.83 3.46 1.79
C GLU A 58 14.91 2.41 2.10
N SER A 59 14.77 1.22 1.50
CA SER A 59 15.67 0.08 1.74
C SER A 59 16.91 0.05 0.83
N TYR A 60 17.04 0.98 -0.14
CA TYR A 60 18.21 1.10 -1.01
C TYR A 60 18.82 2.49 -1.01
N ASN A 61 20.12 2.52 -1.35
CA ASN A 61 20.90 3.76 -1.49
C ASN A 61 20.47 4.50 -2.75
N VAL A 62 19.57 5.48 -2.62
CA VAL A 62 19.30 6.45 -3.67
C VAL A 62 19.85 7.79 -3.19
N GLY A 63 21.16 8.04 -3.45
CA GLY A 63 21.84 9.33 -3.35
C GLY A 63 21.77 10.06 -2.00
N LYS A 64 22.90 10.22 -1.35
CA LYS A 64 23.31 11.19 -0.31
C LYS A 64 22.32 11.82 0.68
N LYS A 65 21.26 11.14 1.15
CA LYS A 65 20.46 11.60 2.29
C LYS A 65 20.55 10.64 3.47
N PHE A 66 21.63 10.72 4.18
CA PHE A 66 22.18 9.83 5.23
C PHE A 66 21.24 9.44 6.40
N ARG A 67 20.11 10.10 6.63
CA ARG A 67 19.24 9.79 7.79
C ARG A 67 18.04 8.87 7.49
N LYS A 68 17.53 8.85 6.27
CA LYS A 68 16.42 7.96 5.88
C LYS A 68 16.86 6.53 5.56
N GLU A 69 18.12 6.37 5.18
CA GLU A 69 18.68 5.08 4.71
C GLU A 69 19.05 4.13 5.86
N TYR A 70 19.39 4.69 7.02
CA TYR A 70 19.90 3.90 8.15
C TYR A 70 18.91 2.86 8.68
N PHE A 71 17.60 3.12 8.60
CA PHE A 71 16.56 2.26 9.15
C PHE A 71 15.69 1.56 8.08
N GLY A 72 16.01 1.73 6.80
CA GLY A 72 15.22 1.19 5.69
C GLY A 72 15.23 -0.34 5.62
N LYS A 73 16.39 -0.95 5.91
CA LYS A 73 16.52 -2.42 5.95
C LYS A 73 15.69 -3.00 7.08
N GLU A 74 15.75 -2.40 8.27
CA GLU A 74 14.99 -2.80 9.45
C GLU A 74 13.49 -2.65 9.21
N ALA A 75 13.04 -1.54 8.64
CA ALA A 75 11.64 -1.32 8.30
C ALA A 75 11.14 -2.37 7.29
N LYS A 76 11.91 -2.68 6.26
CA LYS A 76 11.59 -3.73 5.29
C LYS A 76 11.55 -5.12 5.93
N VAL A 77 12.51 -5.46 6.79
CA VAL A 77 12.52 -6.74 7.53
C VAL A 77 11.29 -6.85 8.41
N PHE A 78 10.95 -5.78 9.14
CA PHE A 78 9.76 -5.75 9.99
C PHE A 78 8.48 -5.96 9.17
N ALA A 79 8.29 -5.22 8.08
CA ALA A 79 7.17 -5.41 7.17
C ALA A 79 7.13 -6.83 6.56
N THR A 80 8.31 -7.40 6.24
CA THR A 80 8.41 -8.75 5.71
C THR A 80 7.93 -9.79 6.73
N ASN A 81 8.31 -9.67 8.00
CA ASN A 81 7.86 -10.57 9.06
C ASN A 81 6.35 -10.52 9.29
N LEU A 82 5.75 -9.33 9.10
CA LEU A 82 4.30 -9.17 9.22
C LEU A 82 3.52 -9.71 8.02
N LEU A 83 4.08 -9.58 6.81
CA LEU A 83 3.32 -9.75 5.56
C LEU A 83 3.66 -11.01 4.78
N LYS A 84 4.83 -11.63 5.00
CA LYS A 84 5.26 -12.82 4.25
C LYS A 84 4.27 -13.97 4.43
N ASN A 85 3.76 -14.49 3.30
CA ASN A 85 2.78 -15.59 3.24
C ASN A 85 1.43 -15.25 3.89
N LYS A 86 1.12 -13.98 4.10
CA LYS A 86 -0.14 -13.51 4.69
C LYS A 86 -1.09 -12.94 3.63
N LYS A 87 -2.33 -12.74 4.05
CA LYS A 87 -3.31 -11.93 3.33
C LYS A 87 -3.50 -10.60 4.04
N VAL A 88 -3.87 -9.60 3.27
CA VAL A 88 -4.27 -8.28 3.76
C VAL A 88 -5.64 -7.92 3.22
N LYS A 89 -6.44 -7.28 4.04
CA LYS A 89 -7.68 -6.64 3.63
C LYS A 89 -7.38 -5.18 3.35
N LEU A 90 -7.79 -4.70 2.17
CA LEU A 90 -7.54 -3.33 1.72
C LEU A 90 -8.81 -2.48 1.84
N THR A 91 -8.64 -1.23 2.30
CA THR A 91 -9.64 -0.16 2.19
C THR A 91 -9.00 1.05 1.55
N PHE A 92 -9.80 1.85 0.86
CA PHE A 92 -9.32 2.98 0.08
C PHE A 92 -9.78 4.31 0.69
N ASP A 93 -9.20 5.40 0.21
CA ASP A 93 -9.63 6.76 0.50
C ASP A 93 -10.04 7.44 -0.81
N VAL A 94 -10.12 8.75 -0.83
CA VAL A 94 -10.58 9.58 -1.95
C VAL A 94 -9.76 9.31 -3.21
N GLN A 95 -8.45 9.45 -3.13
CA GLN A 95 -7.52 9.15 -4.23
C GLN A 95 -7.04 7.71 -4.14
N LYS A 96 -7.31 6.92 -5.18
CA LYS A 96 -7.01 5.48 -5.22
C LYS A 96 -5.66 5.13 -5.83
N THR A 97 -5.04 6.03 -6.60
CA THR A 97 -3.75 5.80 -7.25
C THR A 97 -2.85 7.02 -7.17
N ASP A 98 -1.55 6.80 -7.12
CA ASP A 98 -0.58 7.89 -7.23
C ASP A 98 -0.09 8.09 -8.68
N ARG A 99 0.77 9.10 -8.88
CA ARG A 99 1.36 9.42 -10.18
C ARG A 99 2.27 8.32 -10.75
N TYR A 100 2.66 7.34 -9.93
CA TYR A 100 3.50 6.21 -10.33
C TYR A 100 2.68 4.95 -10.61
N GLY A 101 1.34 5.03 -10.57
CA GLY A 101 0.43 3.90 -10.80
C GLY A 101 0.34 2.93 -9.63
N ARG A 102 0.85 3.29 -8.42
CA ARG A 102 0.68 2.49 -7.22
C ARG A 102 -0.74 2.69 -6.67
N ILE A 103 -1.35 1.61 -6.20
CA ILE A 103 -2.65 1.70 -5.52
C ILE A 103 -2.43 2.18 -4.09
N LEU A 104 -3.12 3.24 -3.72
CA LEU A 104 -3.10 3.84 -2.39
C LEU A 104 -4.14 3.15 -1.51
N ALA A 105 -3.71 2.57 -0.38
CA ALA A 105 -4.61 1.82 0.48
C ALA A 105 -4.24 1.91 1.96
N TYR A 106 -5.24 1.69 2.80
CA TYR A 106 -5.09 1.26 4.18
C TYR A 106 -5.17 -0.26 4.20
N ALA A 107 -4.32 -0.91 5.01
CA ALA A 107 -4.23 -2.37 5.05
C ALA A 107 -4.48 -2.90 6.47
N TYR A 108 -5.21 -4.03 6.55
CA TYR A 108 -5.47 -4.74 7.78
C TYR A 108 -4.99 -6.18 7.67
N LEU A 109 -4.37 -6.69 8.72
CA LEU A 109 -3.95 -8.09 8.82
C LEU A 109 -5.12 -8.98 9.25
N GLU A 110 -4.99 -10.30 9.06
CA GLU A 110 -6.03 -11.29 9.41
C GLU A 110 -6.39 -11.31 10.90
N ASN A 111 -5.48 -10.90 11.77
CA ASN A 111 -5.71 -10.75 13.21
C ASN A 111 -6.31 -9.39 13.61
N GLY A 112 -6.77 -8.58 12.63
CA GLY A 112 -7.40 -7.28 12.85
C GLY A 112 -6.43 -6.12 13.03
N VAL A 113 -5.12 -6.34 13.02
CA VAL A 113 -4.13 -5.26 13.15
C VAL A 113 -4.22 -4.30 11.97
N PHE A 114 -4.34 -3.00 12.26
CA PHE A 114 -4.27 -1.93 11.27
C PHE A 114 -2.79 -1.66 10.94
N LEU A 115 -2.32 -2.18 9.81
CA LEU A 115 -0.91 -2.22 9.44
C LEU A 115 -0.26 -0.82 9.39
N ASN A 116 -0.94 0.17 8.79
CA ASN A 116 -0.43 1.53 8.68
C ASN A 116 -0.10 2.13 10.06
N GLN A 117 -1.05 2.04 11.00
CA GLN A 117 -0.86 2.49 12.38
C GLN A 117 0.24 1.70 13.07
N TYR A 118 0.26 0.39 12.92
CA TYR A 118 1.18 -0.49 13.60
C TYR A 118 2.64 -0.23 13.22
N LEU A 119 2.90 0.09 11.95
CA LEU A 119 4.24 0.50 11.49
C LEU A 119 4.70 1.79 12.15
N VAL A 120 3.83 2.80 12.25
CA VAL A 120 4.14 4.08 12.90
C VAL A 120 4.33 3.91 14.41
N GLU A 121 3.42 3.17 15.06
CA GLU A 121 3.44 2.95 16.52
C GLU A 121 4.70 2.23 17.01
N ASN A 122 5.28 1.39 16.16
CA ASN A 122 6.54 0.69 16.45
C ASN A 122 7.79 1.43 15.90
N GLY A 123 7.62 2.62 15.32
CA GLY A 123 8.72 3.46 14.83
C GLY A 123 9.36 2.96 13.53
N PHE A 124 8.65 2.19 12.70
CA PHE A 124 9.12 1.71 11.39
C PHE A 124 8.62 2.57 10.22
N ALA A 125 7.79 3.56 10.50
CA ALA A 125 7.37 4.59 9.56
C ALA A 125 7.11 5.91 10.31
N VAL A 126 7.13 7.01 9.57
CA VAL A 126 6.70 8.34 10.04
C VAL A 126 5.36 8.71 9.44
N VAL A 127 4.67 9.67 10.04
CA VAL A 127 3.44 10.23 9.46
C VAL A 127 3.80 11.03 8.20
N ALA A 128 3.12 10.73 7.09
CA ALA A 128 3.27 11.43 5.83
C ALA A 128 1.92 11.51 5.12
N THR A 129 1.14 12.54 5.48
CA THR A 129 -0.22 12.72 4.98
C THR A 129 -0.23 13.65 3.77
N PHE A 130 -0.91 13.20 2.70
CA PHE A 130 -1.09 13.95 1.47
C PHE A 130 -2.59 14.05 1.16
N PRO A 131 -3.17 15.28 1.15
CA PRO A 131 -4.55 15.45 0.69
C PRO A 131 -4.76 14.91 -0.73
N PRO A 132 -5.94 14.34 -1.04
CA PRO A 132 -7.15 14.33 -0.22
C PRO A 132 -7.24 13.14 0.77
N ASN A 133 -6.24 12.27 0.87
CA ASN A 133 -6.25 11.06 1.70
C ASN A 133 -5.82 11.37 3.15
N VAL A 134 -6.76 11.83 3.95
CA VAL A 134 -6.50 12.34 5.31
C VAL A 134 -7.26 11.60 6.43
N LYS A 135 -8.01 10.57 6.09
CA LYS A 135 -8.97 9.88 6.99
C LYS A 135 -8.41 9.50 8.35
N PHE A 136 -7.17 9.04 8.43
CA PHE A 136 -6.56 8.53 9.67
C PHE A 136 -5.38 9.37 10.17
N VAL A 137 -5.26 10.63 9.76
CA VAL A 137 -4.13 11.51 10.15
C VAL A 137 -3.98 11.64 11.67
N GLU A 138 -5.07 11.80 12.40
CA GLU A 138 -5.04 11.91 13.87
C GLU A 138 -4.59 10.60 14.55
N VAL A 139 -5.04 9.45 14.03
CA VAL A 139 -4.63 8.14 14.52
C VAL A 139 -3.13 7.95 14.37
N PHE A 140 -2.59 8.26 13.18
CA PHE A 140 -1.17 8.12 12.89
C PHE A 140 -0.32 9.12 13.69
N THR A 141 -0.77 10.36 13.87
CA THR A 141 -0.09 11.38 14.68
C THR A 141 0.02 10.95 16.15
N LYS A 142 -1.05 10.38 16.72
CA LYS A 142 -1.03 9.82 18.09
C LYS A 142 -0.08 8.63 18.19
N ALA A 143 -0.07 7.74 17.20
CA ALA A 143 0.83 6.59 17.14
C ALA A 143 2.30 7.03 17.06
N GLU A 144 2.64 8.01 16.22
CA GLU A 144 4.00 8.54 16.11
C GLU A 144 4.46 9.20 17.42
N LYS A 145 3.61 10.01 18.05
CA LYS A 145 3.91 10.60 19.37
C LYS A 145 4.21 9.54 20.42
N SER A 146 3.46 8.44 20.43
CA SER A 146 3.70 7.30 21.31
C SER A 146 5.06 6.64 21.03
N ALA A 147 5.39 6.38 19.76
CA ALA A 147 6.65 5.78 19.34
C ALA A 147 7.86 6.65 19.74
N ARG A 148 7.75 7.98 19.56
CA ARG A 148 8.78 8.97 19.97
C ARG A 148 9.01 8.93 21.47
N ASN A 149 7.95 8.99 22.28
CA ASN A 149 8.03 8.97 23.74
C ASN A 149 8.66 7.68 24.28
N LYS A 150 8.38 6.55 23.62
CA LYS A 150 8.93 5.23 23.97
C LYS A 150 10.30 4.95 23.35
N LYS A 151 10.82 5.88 22.54
CA LYS A 151 12.10 5.76 21.80
C LYS A 151 12.17 4.47 20.96
N LEU A 152 11.10 4.19 20.19
CA LEU A 152 11.01 2.98 19.36
C LEU A 152 11.53 3.23 17.94
N GLY A 153 12.17 2.22 17.36
CA GLY A 153 12.59 2.23 15.96
C GLY A 153 13.42 3.46 15.56
N LEU A 154 12.90 4.28 14.66
CA LEU A 154 13.52 5.52 14.18
C LEU A 154 13.82 6.57 15.27
N TRP A 155 13.24 6.40 16.44
CA TRP A 155 13.29 7.37 17.55
C TRP A 155 14.25 6.96 18.68
N LYS A 156 15.04 5.90 18.50
CA LYS A 156 16.08 5.45 19.42
C LYS A 156 17.22 6.45 19.56
#